data_671ee24046b561d447e175bab6225691
#
_entry.id   671ee24046b561d447e175bab6225691
#
_cell.length_a   1.000
_cell.length_b   1.000
_cell.length_c   1.000
_cell.angle_alpha   90.00
_cell.angle_beta   90.00
_cell.angle_gamma   90.00
#
_symmetry.space_group_name_H-M   'P 1'
#
loop_
_entity.id
_entity.type
_entity.pdbx_description
1 polymer ?
#
loop_
_entity_poly.entity_id
_entity_poly.type
_entity_poly.pdbx_seq_one_letter_code
_entity_poly.pdbx_strand_id
1 'polypeptide(L)'
;RSRGLGDVYKRQEETVDVIEELLKDDDEEDTKNLVTRPPVVCVMGHVDHGKTSLLDAIRSARVTAGEAGGITQHIGAYTVQTDNGTITFLDTPGHEAFTSMRMRGAQSTDIAILVVAADDGVMPQTIEAINHAKAAGVEIIVAINKIDKESANIERVKQELTEYELIPEDWGGTTIFCPVSAHSKEGIDDLLDMISLTAEVLELKANPNRKARGIVIEAELDKGRGPVATVLVQKGTLHVGDAIAVGSAHGKVRAMIDDKGKRVKVAGPSTPVEILGLSEVPFAGEVCMAMENEKEARSTAEKFIAYGREKMLSETKSQLSLDDLFDQIQAGSVKDLNIIVKA
;
A
#
# COMPACT_ATOMS: atom_id res chain seq x y z
N ARG A 1 45.11 -24.80 3.94
CA ARG A 1 43.83 -25.37 3.36
C ARG A 1 42.69 -24.42 3.70
N SER A 2 42.53 -23.35 2.89
CA SER A 2 41.52 -22.32 3.03
C SER A 2 40.50 -22.49 1.90
N ARG A 3 39.70 -23.58 1.92
CA ARG A 3 38.64 -23.82 0.91
C ARG A 3 37.22 -23.54 1.42
N GLY A 4 37.06 -23.08 2.66
CA GLY A 4 35.73 -22.95 3.26
C GLY A 4 35.08 -21.56 3.19
N LEU A 5 35.87 -20.48 3.19
CA LEU A 5 35.32 -19.12 3.27
C LEU A 5 34.93 -18.55 1.89
N GLY A 6 35.67 -18.87 0.85
CA GLY A 6 35.35 -18.38 -0.50
C GLY A 6 34.02 -18.91 -1.08
N ASP A 7 33.68 -20.18 -0.74
CA ASP A 7 32.43 -20.80 -1.20
C ASP A 7 31.20 -20.28 -0.43
N VAL A 8 31.37 -19.83 0.80
CA VAL A 8 30.30 -19.22 1.59
C VAL A 8 29.99 -17.80 1.08
N TYR A 9 31.02 -16.99 0.78
CA TYR A 9 30.84 -15.67 0.21
C TYR A 9 30.21 -15.70 -1.19
N LYS A 10 30.64 -16.61 -2.07
CA LYS A 10 30.02 -16.79 -3.39
C LYS A 10 28.54 -17.20 -3.32
N ARG A 11 28.19 -18.10 -2.38
CA ARG A 11 26.78 -18.47 -2.18
C ARG A 11 25.93 -17.32 -1.64
N GLN A 12 26.52 -16.42 -0.84
CA GLN A 12 25.82 -15.25 -0.33
C GLN A 12 25.59 -14.20 -1.40
N GLU A 13 26.58 -13.90 -2.24
CA GLU A 13 26.42 -13.03 -3.42
C GLU A 13 25.37 -13.58 -4.40
N GLU A 14 25.38 -14.87 -4.71
CA GLU A 14 24.40 -15.54 -5.57
C GLU A 14 22.96 -15.47 -5.00
N THR A 15 22.76 -15.48 -3.69
CA THR A 15 21.42 -15.41 -3.08
C THR A 15 20.85 -14.00 -3.07
N VAL A 16 21.67 -12.98 -2.89
CA VAL A 16 21.26 -11.56 -2.95
C VAL A 16 20.87 -11.19 -4.37
N ASP A 17 21.68 -11.56 -5.36
CA ASP A 17 21.40 -11.31 -6.78
C ASP A 17 20.07 -11.95 -7.23
N VAL A 18 19.79 -13.19 -6.79
CA VAL A 18 18.55 -13.91 -7.15
C VAL A 18 17.31 -13.26 -6.56
N ILE A 19 17.37 -12.69 -5.35
CA ILE A 19 16.22 -12.01 -4.76
C ILE A 19 16.01 -10.66 -5.41
N GLU A 20 17.08 -9.90 -5.66
CA GLU A 20 16.99 -8.65 -6.40
C GLU A 20 16.45 -8.87 -7.82
N GLU A 21 16.83 -9.98 -8.48
CA GLU A 21 16.31 -10.38 -9.76
C GLU A 21 14.82 -10.78 -9.68
N LEU A 22 14.40 -11.51 -8.65
CA LEU A 22 12.99 -11.84 -8.38
C LEU A 22 12.14 -10.60 -8.03
N LEU A 23 12.75 -9.59 -7.44
CA LEU A 23 12.09 -8.32 -7.11
C LEU A 23 12.08 -7.35 -8.29
N LYS A 24 13.08 -7.44 -9.19
CA LYS A 24 13.06 -6.70 -10.44
C LYS A 24 11.92 -7.24 -11.29
N ASP A 25 11.07 -6.36 -11.71
CA ASP A 25 10.02 -6.69 -12.66
C ASP A 25 10.67 -6.96 -14.02
N ASP A 26 10.42 -8.13 -14.60
CA ASP A 26 10.76 -8.41 -15.99
C ASP A 26 9.81 -7.65 -16.91
N ASP A 27 9.99 -6.33 -17.00
CA ASP A 27 9.17 -5.45 -17.85
C ASP A 27 9.32 -5.79 -19.36
N GLU A 28 10.40 -6.46 -19.76
CA GLU A 28 10.66 -6.79 -21.16
C GLU A 28 9.77 -7.93 -21.72
N GLU A 29 9.33 -8.86 -20.87
CA GLU A 29 8.42 -9.95 -21.31
C GLU A 29 6.95 -9.55 -21.34
N ASP A 30 6.56 -8.47 -20.66
CA ASP A 30 5.16 -8.10 -20.42
C ASP A 30 4.49 -7.35 -21.58
N THR A 31 5.23 -6.91 -22.60
CA THR A 31 4.69 -6.00 -23.64
C THR A 31 3.68 -6.64 -24.60
N LYS A 32 3.56 -7.95 -24.65
CA LYS A 32 2.80 -8.64 -25.74
C LYS A 32 1.31 -8.85 -25.48
N ASN A 33 0.82 -8.75 -24.21
CA ASN A 33 -0.57 -9.03 -23.87
C ASN A 33 -1.09 -8.05 -22.80
N LEU A 34 -0.74 -6.79 -22.92
CA LEU A 34 -1.20 -5.76 -22.00
C LEU A 34 -2.68 -5.48 -22.21
N VAL A 35 -3.44 -5.55 -21.13
CA VAL A 35 -4.86 -5.18 -21.06
C VAL A 35 -5.00 -4.05 -20.05
N THR A 36 -5.90 -3.13 -20.31
CA THR A 36 -6.26 -2.08 -19.35
C THR A 36 -6.73 -2.71 -18.04
N ARG A 37 -6.21 -2.24 -16.91
CA ARG A 37 -6.60 -2.69 -15.58
C ARG A 37 -7.30 -1.59 -14.79
N PRO A 38 -8.16 -1.94 -13.85
CA PRO A 38 -8.75 -0.98 -12.93
C PRO A 38 -7.67 -0.16 -12.20
N PRO A 39 -7.88 1.15 -11.95
CA PRO A 39 -7.01 1.93 -11.10
C PRO A 39 -7.13 1.46 -9.65
N VAL A 40 -6.00 1.52 -8.94
CA VAL A 40 -5.94 1.33 -7.51
C VAL A 40 -5.72 2.68 -6.85
N VAL A 41 -6.61 3.05 -5.96
CA VAL A 41 -6.70 4.39 -5.39
C VAL A 41 -6.58 4.31 -3.88
N CYS A 42 -5.62 5.01 -3.26
CA CYS A 42 -5.59 5.15 -1.82
C CYS A 42 -6.27 6.45 -1.36
N VAL A 43 -6.92 6.39 -0.21
CA VAL A 43 -7.56 7.55 0.40
C VAL A 43 -6.79 7.97 1.64
N MET A 44 -6.30 9.20 1.64
CA MET A 44 -5.42 9.74 2.67
C MET A 44 -5.93 11.09 3.19
N GLY A 45 -5.39 11.54 4.31
CA GLY A 45 -5.71 12.83 4.91
C GLY A 45 -5.90 12.74 6.42
N HIS A 46 -6.25 13.86 7.04
CA HIS A 46 -6.43 13.96 8.49
C HIS A 46 -7.61 13.12 9.01
N VAL A 47 -7.61 12.77 10.31
CA VAL A 47 -8.62 11.88 10.94
C VAL A 47 -10.03 12.38 10.69
N ASP A 48 -10.36 13.59 11.08
CA ASP A 48 -11.73 14.13 11.08
C ASP A 48 -12.14 14.79 9.75
N HIS A 49 -11.36 14.65 8.70
CA HIS A 49 -11.69 15.20 7.37
C HIS A 49 -12.75 14.39 6.62
N GLY A 50 -13.22 13.27 7.20
CA GLY A 50 -14.34 12.50 6.66
C GLY A 50 -13.97 11.49 5.58
N LYS A 51 -12.73 10.94 5.58
CA LYS A 51 -12.28 9.89 4.66
C LYS A 51 -13.24 8.70 4.62
N THR A 52 -13.47 8.08 5.78
CA THR A 52 -14.35 6.91 5.90
C THR A 52 -15.79 7.24 5.52
N SER A 53 -16.27 8.45 5.86
CA SER A 53 -17.61 8.90 5.44
C SER A 53 -17.70 9.08 3.92
N LEU A 54 -16.66 9.58 3.27
CA LEU A 54 -16.59 9.70 1.81
C LEU A 54 -16.61 8.31 1.16
N LEU A 55 -15.83 7.38 1.68
CA LEU A 55 -15.78 6.00 1.20
C LEU A 55 -17.10 5.26 1.43
N ASP A 56 -17.77 5.46 2.57
CA ASP A 56 -19.10 4.94 2.83
C ASP A 56 -20.14 5.48 1.83
N ALA A 57 -20.03 6.77 1.49
CA ALA A 57 -20.92 7.39 0.50
C ALA A 57 -20.68 6.82 -0.91
N ILE A 58 -19.43 6.58 -1.30
CA ILE A 58 -19.04 5.95 -2.58
C ILE A 58 -19.54 4.49 -2.62
N ARG A 59 -19.37 3.72 -1.55
CA ARG A 59 -19.80 2.30 -1.46
C ARG A 59 -21.31 2.14 -1.34
N SER A 60 -22.04 3.20 -1.01
CA SER A 60 -23.43 3.13 -0.56
C SER A 60 -23.63 2.18 0.63
N ALA A 61 -22.62 2.09 1.51
CA ALA A 61 -22.54 1.21 2.68
C ALA A 61 -22.29 2.04 3.96
N ARG A 62 -22.42 1.42 5.12
CA ARG A 62 -22.15 2.05 6.42
C ARG A 62 -21.10 1.23 7.18
N VAL A 63 -19.84 1.34 6.81
CA VAL A 63 -18.73 0.64 7.47
C VAL A 63 -18.35 1.34 8.78
N THR A 64 -18.41 2.66 8.81
CA THR A 64 -18.13 3.50 10.01
C THR A 64 -18.89 3.04 11.26
N ALA A 65 -20.09 2.50 11.10
CA ALA A 65 -20.91 2.03 12.21
C ALA A 65 -20.45 0.67 12.80
N GLY A 66 -19.59 -0.06 12.09
CA GLY A 66 -19.11 -1.38 12.50
C GLY A 66 -17.70 -1.39 13.12
N GLU A 67 -16.93 -0.31 12.94
CA GLU A 67 -15.56 -0.23 13.45
C GLU A 67 -15.52 0.28 14.90
N ALA A 68 -14.61 -0.29 15.70
CA ALA A 68 -14.42 0.10 17.09
C ALA A 68 -13.97 1.56 17.20
N GLY A 69 -14.79 2.41 17.83
CA GLY A 69 -14.54 3.83 17.97
C GLY A 69 -14.89 4.69 16.72
N GLY A 70 -15.44 4.09 15.66
CA GLY A 70 -15.82 4.81 14.44
C GLY A 70 -14.65 5.35 13.61
N ILE A 71 -13.45 4.76 13.80
CA ILE A 71 -12.21 5.13 13.09
C ILE A 71 -11.63 3.91 12.37
N THR A 72 -11.14 4.11 11.15
CA THR A 72 -10.44 3.07 10.38
C THR A 72 -9.12 2.71 11.07
N GLN A 73 -8.96 1.43 11.41
CA GLN A 73 -7.76 0.89 12.09
C GLN A 73 -6.98 -0.09 11.21
N HIS A 74 -7.59 -0.62 10.18
CA HIS A 74 -7.03 -1.57 9.21
C HIS A 74 -7.03 -0.96 7.81
N ILE A 75 -6.17 -1.45 6.92
CA ILE A 75 -6.22 -1.04 5.51
C ILE A 75 -7.37 -1.80 4.84
N GLY A 76 -8.50 -1.15 4.68
CA GLY A 76 -9.63 -1.70 3.92
C GLY A 76 -9.34 -1.69 2.42
N ALA A 77 -9.43 -2.85 1.76
CA ALA A 77 -9.31 -2.94 0.30
C ALA A 77 -10.61 -3.44 -0.30
N TYR A 78 -11.17 -2.71 -1.26
CA TYR A 78 -12.46 -3.08 -1.86
C TYR A 78 -12.63 -2.50 -3.26
N THR A 79 -13.57 -3.05 -4.01
CA THR A 79 -13.85 -2.67 -5.39
C THR A 79 -15.21 -2.00 -5.52
N VAL A 80 -15.25 -0.91 -6.28
CA VAL A 80 -16.48 -0.18 -6.62
C VAL A 80 -16.69 -0.24 -8.12
N GLN A 81 -17.93 -0.57 -8.53
CA GLN A 81 -18.36 -0.49 -9.93
C GLN A 81 -18.92 0.90 -10.18
N THR A 82 -18.38 1.58 -11.19
CA THR A 82 -18.86 2.87 -11.68
C THR A 82 -19.34 2.72 -13.13
N ASP A 83 -19.97 3.74 -13.66
CA ASP A 83 -20.40 3.76 -15.07
C ASP A 83 -19.21 3.66 -16.04
N ASN A 84 -18.02 4.15 -15.62
CA ASN A 84 -16.78 4.16 -16.40
C ASN A 84 -15.87 2.95 -16.14
N GLY A 85 -16.28 1.98 -15.30
CA GLY A 85 -15.53 0.78 -15.00
C GLY A 85 -15.39 0.48 -13.52
N THR A 86 -14.40 -0.35 -13.17
CA THR A 86 -14.13 -0.74 -11.78
C THR A 86 -13.00 0.10 -11.22
N ILE A 87 -13.13 0.57 -9.98
CA ILE A 87 -12.09 1.26 -9.22
C ILE A 87 -11.83 0.46 -7.94
N THR A 88 -10.57 0.23 -7.62
CA THR A 88 -10.17 -0.42 -6.36
C THR A 88 -9.70 0.63 -5.38
N PHE A 89 -10.35 0.70 -4.22
CA PHE A 89 -10.00 1.62 -3.15
C PHE A 89 -9.20 0.93 -2.04
N LEU A 90 -8.20 1.63 -1.53
CA LEU A 90 -7.49 1.30 -0.29
C LEU A 90 -7.77 2.40 0.73
N ASP A 91 -8.52 2.06 1.77
CA ASP A 91 -8.77 2.97 2.91
C ASP A 91 -7.59 2.89 3.88
N THR A 92 -6.98 4.03 4.20
CA THR A 92 -5.84 4.08 5.12
C THR A 92 -6.20 4.81 6.41
N PRO A 93 -5.77 4.28 7.58
CA PRO A 93 -5.98 4.97 8.85
C PRO A 93 -5.37 6.38 8.86
N GLY A 94 -6.13 7.36 9.37
CA GLY A 94 -5.67 8.76 9.44
C GLY A 94 -4.79 9.08 10.63
N HIS A 95 -4.74 8.25 11.67
CA HIS A 95 -4.05 8.53 12.93
C HIS A 95 -2.52 8.46 12.76
N GLU A 96 -1.77 9.32 13.47
CA GLU A 96 -0.30 9.40 13.43
C GLU A 96 0.40 8.05 13.68
N ALA A 97 -0.14 7.22 14.56
CA ALA A 97 0.41 5.90 14.86
C ALA A 97 0.53 4.96 13.65
N PHE A 98 -0.15 5.25 12.53
CA PHE A 98 -0.23 4.37 11.35
C PHE A 98 0.51 4.90 10.11
N THR A 99 1.61 5.64 10.30
CA THR A 99 2.46 6.20 9.22
C THR A 99 2.91 5.13 8.22
N SER A 100 3.33 3.95 8.70
CA SER A 100 3.76 2.84 7.85
C SER A 100 2.63 2.29 6.96
N MET A 101 1.38 2.33 7.43
CA MET A 101 0.23 1.91 6.64
C MET A 101 -0.09 2.92 5.53
N ARG A 102 0.02 4.24 5.80
CA ARG A 102 -0.14 5.28 4.76
C ARG A 102 0.94 5.20 3.70
N MET A 103 2.20 5.04 4.09
CA MET A 103 3.31 4.87 3.15
C MET A 103 3.10 3.64 2.25
N ARG A 104 2.69 2.51 2.82
CA ARG A 104 2.38 1.30 2.08
C ARG A 104 1.17 1.49 1.15
N GLY A 105 0.13 2.15 1.63
CA GLY A 105 -1.03 2.52 0.80
C GLY A 105 -0.57 3.26 -0.45
N ALA A 106 0.21 4.35 -0.30
CA ALA A 106 0.74 5.11 -1.43
C ALA A 106 1.58 4.25 -2.40
N GLN A 107 2.51 3.46 -1.88
CA GLN A 107 3.40 2.62 -2.72
C GLN A 107 2.68 1.51 -3.49
N SER A 108 1.46 1.17 -3.09
CA SER A 108 0.68 0.08 -3.69
C SER A 108 -0.38 0.57 -4.67
N THR A 109 -0.50 1.88 -4.89
CA THR A 109 -1.58 2.52 -5.64
C THR A 109 -1.07 3.32 -6.83
N ASP A 110 -1.99 3.65 -7.73
CA ASP A 110 -1.74 4.45 -8.92
C ASP A 110 -2.10 5.93 -8.69
N ILE A 111 -3.13 6.16 -7.87
CA ILE A 111 -3.68 7.48 -7.58
C ILE A 111 -3.89 7.61 -6.07
N ALA A 112 -3.60 8.77 -5.51
CA ALA A 112 -3.89 9.12 -4.13
C ALA A 112 -4.98 10.19 -4.06
N ILE A 113 -6.06 9.91 -3.32
CA ILE A 113 -7.06 10.92 -2.99
C ILE A 113 -6.70 11.55 -1.66
N LEU A 114 -6.37 12.82 -1.69
CA LEU A 114 -6.11 13.62 -0.51
C LEU A 114 -7.41 14.28 -0.04
N VAL A 115 -7.97 13.80 1.06
CA VAL A 115 -9.21 14.37 1.62
C VAL A 115 -8.88 15.49 2.59
N VAL A 116 -9.37 16.69 2.30
CA VAL A 116 -9.20 17.89 3.13
C VAL A 116 -10.58 18.47 3.43
N ALA A 117 -10.84 18.76 4.69
CA ALA A 117 -12.12 19.37 5.07
C ALA A 117 -12.10 20.88 4.78
N ALA A 118 -13.17 21.39 4.14
CA ALA A 118 -13.29 22.80 3.74
C ALA A 118 -13.38 23.77 4.91
N ASP A 119 -13.77 23.28 6.08
CA ASP A 119 -13.87 24.06 7.33
C ASP A 119 -12.57 24.10 8.13
N ASP A 120 -11.76 23.03 8.08
CA ASP A 120 -10.55 22.88 8.90
C ASP A 120 -9.26 23.33 8.13
N GLY A 121 -9.17 23.07 6.83
CA GLY A 121 -7.98 23.35 6.02
C GLY A 121 -6.89 22.27 6.10
N VAL A 122 -5.63 22.67 5.88
CA VAL A 122 -4.48 21.76 5.85
C VAL A 122 -3.99 21.48 7.27
N MET A 123 -4.00 20.20 7.66
CA MET A 123 -3.57 19.71 8.98
C MET A 123 -2.23 18.97 8.88
N PRO A 124 -1.48 18.77 9.98
CA PRO A 124 -0.16 18.11 9.95
C PRO A 124 -0.17 16.72 9.27
N GLN A 125 -1.21 15.92 9.50
CA GLN A 125 -1.37 14.61 8.87
C GLN A 125 -1.71 14.72 7.36
N THR A 126 -2.28 15.83 6.93
CA THR A 126 -2.47 16.14 5.50
C THR A 126 -1.13 16.37 4.82
N ILE A 127 -0.23 17.11 5.46
CA ILE A 127 1.14 17.35 4.98
C ILE A 127 1.92 16.04 4.89
N GLU A 128 1.81 15.20 5.91
CA GLU A 128 2.42 13.86 5.91
C GLU A 128 1.89 13.01 4.74
N ALA A 129 0.58 13.02 4.48
CA ALA A 129 -0.03 12.31 3.38
C ALA A 129 0.48 12.80 2.00
N ILE A 130 0.62 14.12 1.81
CA ILE A 130 1.21 14.71 0.61
C ILE A 130 2.64 14.21 0.40
N ASN A 131 3.45 14.22 1.46
CA ASN A 131 4.83 13.77 1.38
C ASN A 131 4.93 12.27 1.03
N HIS A 132 4.05 11.42 1.57
CA HIS A 132 4.01 10.00 1.21
C HIS A 132 3.59 9.77 -0.24
N ALA A 133 2.58 10.48 -0.73
CA ALA A 133 2.14 10.39 -2.11
C ALA A 133 3.23 10.86 -3.09
N LYS A 134 3.87 12.00 -2.80
CA LYS A 134 5.01 12.52 -3.59
C LYS A 134 6.20 11.56 -3.58
N ALA A 135 6.55 11.01 -2.42
CA ALA A 135 7.65 10.04 -2.30
C ALA A 135 7.38 8.73 -3.05
N ALA A 136 6.11 8.33 -3.16
CA ALA A 136 5.69 7.18 -3.95
C ALA A 136 5.56 7.51 -5.47
N GLY A 137 5.59 8.77 -5.86
CA GLY A 137 5.45 9.21 -7.26
C GLY A 137 4.06 8.97 -7.84
N VAL A 138 3.01 8.94 -6.99
CA VAL A 138 1.63 8.71 -7.42
C VAL A 138 0.92 10.05 -7.68
N GLU A 139 -0.01 10.05 -8.64
CA GLU A 139 -0.84 11.22 -8.93
C GLU A 139 -1.79 11.55 -7.77
N ILE A 140 -1.92 12.84 -7.46
CA ILE A 140 -2.74 13.30 -6.33
C ILE A 140 -3.99 14.00 -6.85
N ILE A 141 -5.16 13.52 -6.44
CA ILE A 141 -6.44 14.20 -6.60
C ILE A 141 -6.87 14.73 -5.24
N VAL A 142 -7.19 16.01 -5.14
CA VAL A 142 -7.62 16.63 -3.89
C VAL A 142 -9.16 16.61 -3.81
N ALA A 143 -9.69 15.93 -2.81
CA ALA A 143 -11.12 15.95 -2.48
C ALA A 143 -11.35 16.93 -1.33
N ILE A 144 -11.91 18.11 -1.62
CA ILE A 144 -12.28 19.09 -0.59
C ILE A 144 -13.65 18.70 -0.06
N ASN A 145 -13.67 18.08 1.13
CA ASN A 145 -14.89 17.55 1.74
C ASN A 145 -15.58 18.56 2.67
N LYS A 146 -16.81 18.26 3.04
CA LYS A 146 -17.67 19.06 3.94
C LYS A 146 -18.05 20.42 3.35
N ILE A 147 -18.25 20.51 2.04
CA ILE A 147 -18.67 21.76 1.39
C ILE A 147 -20.08 22.21 1.80
N ASP A 148 -20.86 21.31 2.39
CA ASP A 148 -22.20 21.55 2.92
C ASP A 148 -22.22 22.40 4.20
N LYS A 149 -21.07 22.63 4.85
CA LYS A 149 -20.98 23.45 6.07
C LYS A 149 -20.95 24.93 5.75
N GLU A 150 -21.60 25.75 6.57
CA GLU A 150 -21.57 27.22 6.47
C GLU A 150 -20.15 27.82 6.61
N SER A 151 -19.28 27.13 7.36
CA SER A 151 -17.88 27.52 7.56
C SER A 151 -16.93 27.07 6.43
N ALA A 152 -17.44 26.39 5.40
CA ALA A 152 -16.63 25.89 4.30
C ALA A 152 -15.97 27.01 3.49
N ASN A 153 -14.68 26.92 3.28
CA ASN A 153 -13.91 27.87 2.46
C ASN A 153 -12.95 27.16 1.52
N ILE A 154 -13.44 26.86 0.33
CA ILE A 154 -12.70 26.13 -0.71
C ILE A 154 -11.46 26.90 -1.16
N GLU A 155 -11.59 28.21 -1.35
CA GLU A 155 -10.48 29.04 -1.85
C GLU A 155 -9.32 29.11 -0.86
N ARG A 156 -9.62 29.15 0.45
CA ARG A 156 -8.60 29.08 1.50
C ARG A 156 -7.84 27.75 1.43
N VAL A 157 -8.54 26.62 1.28
CA VAL A 157 -7.92 25.30 1.20
C VAL A 157 -7.03 25.20 -0.04
N LYS A 158 -7.46 25.71 -1.20
CA LYS A 158 -6.67 25.78 -2.42
C LYS A 158 -5.37 26.59 -2.21
N GLN A 159 -5.46 27.76 -1.52
CA GLN A 159 -4.29 28.58 -1.20
C GLN A 159 -3.31 27.85 -0.28
N GLU A 160 -3.79 27.22 0.80
CA GLU A 160 -2.95 26.48 1.74
C GLU A 160 -2.22 25.31 1.05
N LEU A 161 -2.89 24.59 0.12
CA LEU A 161 -2.30 23.45 -0.61
C LEU A 161 -1.28 23.91 -1.66
N THR A 162 -1.38 25.12 -2.18
CA THR A 162 -0.41 25.70 -3.11
C THR A 162 0.98 25.81 -2.46
N GLU A 163 1.07 26.03 -1.14
CA GLU A 163 2.34 26.04 -0.42
C GLU A 163 3.07 24.68 -0.46
N TYR A 164 2.33 23.60 -0.73
CA TYR A 164 2.85 22.25 -0.88
C TYR A 164 2.93 21.79 -2.34
N GLU A 165 2.98 22.76 -3.29
CA GLU A 165 3.09 22.50 -4.74
C GLU A 165 1.89 21.77 -5.35
N LEU A 166 0.74 21.73 -4.67
CA LEU A 166 -0.52 21.26 -5.21
C LEU A 166 -1.30 22.47 -5.75
N ILE A 167 -1.05 22.79 -7.01
CA ILE A 167 -1.63 23.97 -7.66
C ILE A 167 -2.84 23.55 -8.47
N PRO A 168 -4.03 24.15 -8.25
CA PRO A 168 -5.23 23.86 -9.03
C PRO A 168 -5.05 24.14 -10.53
N GLU A 169 -5.75 23.37 -11.37
CA GLU A 169 -5.79 23.61 -12.82
C GLU A 169 -6.28 25.03 -13.16
N ASP A 170 -7.28 25.53 -12.43
CA ASP A 170 -7.81 26.89 -12.58
C ASP A 170 -6.74 27.99 -12.39
N TRP A 171 -5.67 27.68 -11.65
CA TRP A 171 -4.55 28.59 -11.39
C TRP A 171 -3.31 28.27 -12.23
N GLY A 172 -3.48 27.40 -13.23
CA GLY A 172 -2.41 27.00 -14.17
C GLY A 172 -1.52 25.87 -13.66
N GLY A 173 -1.95 25.13 -12.64
CA GLY A 173 -1.30 23.92 -12.17
C GLY A 173 -1.81 22.66 -12.88
N THR A 174 -1.49 21.51 -12.29
CA THR A 174 -1.83 20.17 -12.81
C THR A 174 -2.66 19.34 -11.84
N THR A 175 -2.89 19.82 -10.63
CA THR A 175 -3.58 19.07 -9.61
C THR A 175 -5.10 19.24 -9.73
N ILE A 176 -5.81 18.13 -9.76
CA ILE A 176 -7.28 18.11 -9.84
C ILE A 176 -7.86 18.34 -8.44
N PHE A 177 -8.79 19.29 -8.32
CA PHE A 177 -9.51 19.60 -7.09
C PHE A 177 -11.00 19.32 -7.29
N CYS A 178 -11.54 18.40 -6.48
CA CYS A 178 -12.94 18.03 -6.49
C CYS A 178 -13.61 18.48 -5.18
N PRO A 179 -14.49 19.51 -5.21
CA PRO A 179 -15.33 19.84 -4.07
C PRO A 179 -16.38 18.74 -3.87
N VAL A 180 -16.47 18.18 -2.66
CA VAL A 180 -17.38 17.07 -2.35
C VAL A 180 -18.06 17.25 -0.99
N SER A 181 -19.21 16.63 -0.82
CA SER A 181 -19.81 16.41 0.49
C SER A 181 -20.18 14.93 0.64
N ALA A 182 -19.52 14.28 1.56
CA ALA A 182 -19.87 12.91 1.94
C ALA A 182 -21.29 12.82 2.55
N HIS A 183 -21.78 13.89 3.16
CA HIS A 183 -23.09 13.95 3.81
C HIS A 183 -24.22 14.13 2.80
N SER A 184 -24.14 15.12 1.92
CA SER A 184 -25.15 15.38 0.86
C SER A 184 -24.96 14.51 -0.39
N LYS A 185 -23.81 13.83 -0.52
CA LYS A 185 -23.37 13.08 -1.69
C LYS A 185 -23.11 13.96 -2.93
N GLU A 186 -22.97 15.25 -2.76
CA GLU A 186 -22.65 16.21 -3.82
C GLU A 186 -21.19 16.05 -4.27
N GLY A 187 -20.94 16.09 -5.58
CA GLY A 187 -19.62 16.03 -6.21
C GLY A 187 -18.93 14.65 -6.17
N ILE A 188 -19.61 13.59 -5.66
CA ILE A 188 -19.02 12.24 -5.60
C ILE A 188 -18.87 11.63 -6.99
N ASP A 189 -19.87 11.78 -7.83
CA ASP A 189 -19.84 11.26 -9.20
C ASP A 189 -18.76 11.98 -10.01
N ASP A 190 -18.61 13.29 -9.85
CA ASP A 190 -17.54 14.08 -10.48
C ASP A 190 -16.14 13.60 -10.01
N LEU A 191 -15.98 13.28 -8.71
CA LEU A 191 -14.73 12.71 -8.19
C LEU A 191 -14.42 11.35 -8.83
N LEU A 192 -15.40 10.47 -9.00
CA LEU A 192 -15.23 9.15 -9.63
C LEU A 192 -14.89 9.28 -11.11
N ASP A 193 -15.48 10.25 -11.81
CA ASP A 193 -15.17 10.57 -13.20
C ASP A 193 -13.74 11.09 -13.35
N MET A 194 -13.29 11.98 -12.45
CA MET A 194 -11.91 12.48 -12.45
C MET A 194 -10.89 11.38 -12.18
N ILE A 195 -11.20 10.43 -11.27
CA ILE A 195 -10.35 9.24 -11.05
C ILE A 195 -10.24 8.41 -12.33
N SER A 196 -11.35 8.17 -13.00
CA SER A 196 -11.41 7.38 -14.23
C SER A 196 -10.62 8.06 -15.35
N LEU A 197 -10.79 9.37 -15.51
CA LEU A 197 -10.06 10.17 -16.51
C LEU A 197 -8.55 10.16 -16.24
N THR A 198 -8.13 10.34 -14.98
CA THR A 198 -6.72 10.26 -14.58
C THR A 198 -6.14 8.88 -14.87
N ALA A 199 -6.90 7.81 -14.61
CA ALA A 199 -6.48 6.44 -14.91
C ALA A 199 -6.29 6.20 -16.42
N GLU A 200 -7.12 6.80 -17.27
CA GLU A 200 -6.97 6.75 -18.72
C GLU A 200 -5.69 7.48 -19.19
N VAL A 201 -5.42 8.66 -18.62
CA VAL A 201 -4.20 9.43 -18.92
C VAL A 201 -2.94 8.67 -18.51
N LEU A 202 -2.98 7.97 -17.37
CA LEU A 202 -1.88 7.12 -16.88
C LEU A 202 -1.70 5.83 -17.70
N GLU A 203 -2.62 5.51 -18.60
CA GLU A 203 -2.59 4.28 -19.42
C GLU A 203 -2.33 3.00 -18.61
N LEU A 204 -3.04 2.80 -17.50
CA LEU A 204 -2.82 1.68 -16.59
C LEU A 204 -3.06 0.34 -17.28
N LYS A 205 -2.00 -0.43 -17.46
CA LYS A 205 -2.03 -1.72 -18.17
C LYS A 205 -1.36 -2.80 -17.33
N ALA A 206 -1.82 -4.05 -17.45
CA ALA A 206 -1.18 -5.23 -16.88
C ALA A 206 -1.39 -6.44 -17.79
N ASN A 207 -0.50 -7.41 -17.72
CA ASN A 207 -0.66 -8.68 -18.42
C ASN A 207 -1.36 -9.69 -17.49
N PRO A 208 -2.62 -10.09 -17.78
CA PRO A 208 -3.35 -11.05 -16.95
C PRO A 208 -2.86 -12.50 -17.14
N ASN A 209 -2.15 -12.81 -18.24
CA ASN A 209 -1.78 -14.17 -18.62
C ASN A 209 -0.46 -14.66 -18.02
N ARG A 210 0.19 -13.87 -17.16
CA ARG A 210 1.39 -14.25 -16.43
C ARG A 210 1.08 -14.83 -15.05
N LYS A 211 2.10 -15.41 -14.39
CA LYS A 211 2.01 -15.80 -12.98
C LYS A 211 1.64 -14.58 -12.13
N ALA A 212 0.75 -14.78 -11.15
CA ALA A 212 0.30 -13.68 -10.31
C ALA A 212 1.44 -13.11 -9.49
N ARG A 213 1.48 -11.77 -9.45
CA ARG A 213 2.30 -10.98 -8.55
C ARG A 213 1.44 -9.94 -7.88
N GLY A 214 1.60 -9.78 -6.59
CA GLY A 214 0.85 -8.81 -5.79
C GLY A 214 1.59 -8.42 -4.53
N ILE A 215 0.96 -7.60 -3.73
CA ILE A 215 1.49 -7.12 -2.45
C ILE A 215 0.53 -7.45 -1.31
N VAL A 216 1.08 -7.81 -0.15
CA VAL A 216 0.29 -8.01 1.06
C VAL A 216 -0.11 -6.67 1.63
N ILE A 217 -1.40 -6.40 1.68
CA ILE A 217 -1.95 -5.20 2.29
C ILE A 217 -1.97 -5.37 3.80
N GLU A 218 -2.54 -6.49 4.27
CA GLU A 218 -2.66 -6.85 5.67
C GLU A 218 -2.64 -8.37 5.84
N ALA A 219 -2.16 -8.83 7.00
CA ALA A 219 -2.21 -10.24 7.35
C ALA A 219 -2.42 -10.44 8.84
N GLU A 220 -3.18 -11.46 9.19
CA GLU A 220 -3.53 -11.78 10.56
C GLU A 220 -3.62 -13.30 10.81
N LEU A 221 -3.61 -13.68 12.08
CA LEU A 221 -3.88 -15.04 12.49
C LEU A 221 -5.33 -15.17 12.98
N ASP A 222 -6.19 -15.65 12.10
CA ASP A 222 -7.58 -15.95 12.46
C ASP A 222 -7.66 -17.25 13.29
N LYS A 223 -8.39 -17.22 14.41
CA LYS A 223 -8.52 -18.37 15.34
C LYS A 223 -9.15 -19.61 14.72
N GLY A 224 -9.99 -19.44 13.68
CA GLY A 224 -10.70 -20.54 13.01
C GLY A 224 -10.14 -20.93 11.66
N ARG A 225 -9.57 -19.98 10.93
CA ARG A 225 -9.11 -20.12 9.54
C ARG A 225 -7.59 -20.24 9.42
N GLY A 226 -6.84 -19.94 10.48
CA GLY A 226 -5.36 -19.92 10.49
C GLY A 226 -4.78 -18.63 9.92
N PRO A 227 -3.57 -18.68 9.34
CA PRO A 227 -2.98 -17.51 8.68
C PRO A 227 -3.82 -17.04 7.50
N VAL A 228 -4.17 -15.77 7.51
CA VAL A 228 -4.97 -15.08 6.51
C VAL A 228 -4.20 -13.85 6.04
N ALA A 229 -4.17 -13.60 4.73
CA ALA A 229 -3.55 -12.42 4.17
C ALA A 229 -4.44 -11.79 3.10
N THR A 230 -4.64 -10.49 3.18
CA THR A 230 -5.27 -9.70 2.12
C THR A 230 -4.18 -9.27 1.14
N VAL A 231 -4.27 -9.75 -0.07
CA VAL A 231 -3.31 -9.48 -1.15
C VAL A 231 -4.00 -8.68 -2.24
N LEU A 232 -3.35 -7.60 -2.66
CA LEU A 232 -3.70 -6.87 -3.88
C LEU A 232 -2.90 -7.47 -5.03
N VAL A 233 -3.59 -8.08 -5.98
CA VAL A 233 -2.97 -8.59 -7.20
C VAL A 233 -2.61 -7.41 -8.10
N GLN A 234 -1.33 -7.24 -8.44
CA GLN A 234 -0.86 -6.14 -9.29
C GLN A 234 -0.71 -6.57 -10.76
N LYS A 235 -0.16 -7.75 -10.98
CA LYS A 235 0.08 -8.32 -12.32
C LYS A 235 -0.28 -9.81 -12.32
N GLY A 236 -0.62 -10.34 -13.50
CA GLY A 236 -1.01 -11.73 -13.65
C GLY A 236 -2.38 -12.06 -13.06
N THR A 237 -2.69 -13.33 -13.00
CA THR A 237 -3.96 -13.84 -12.45
C THR A 237 -3.69 -14.92 -11.42
N LEU A 238 -4.24 -14.77 -10.23
CA LEU A 238 -4.15 -15.72 -9.13
C LEU A 238 -5.34 -16.67 -9.15
N HIS A 239 -5.06 -17.97 -9.00
CA HIS A 239 -6.09 -19.00 -8.98
C HIS A 239 -6.09 -19.77 -7.66
N VAL A 240 -7.24 -20.27 -7.28
CA VAL A 240 -7.33 -21.27 -6.21
C VAL A 240 -6.58 -22.53 -6.64
N GLY A 241 -5.64 -22.96 -5.81
CA GLY A 241 -4.76 -24.08 -6.09
C GLY A 241 -3.34 -23.71 -6.46
N ASP A 242 -3.06 -22.44 -6.74
CA ASP A 242 -1.71 -21.97 -7.01
C ASP A 242 -0.80 -22.14 -5.80
N ALA A 243 0.46 -22.48 -6.06
CA ALA A 243 1.51 -22.41 -5.06
C ALA A 243 2.01 -20.97 -5.00
N ILE A 244 2.10 -20.41 -3.80
CA ILE A 244 2.51 -19.00 -3.58
C ILE A 244 3.65 -18.90 -2.59
N ALA A 245 4.57 -17.97 -2.85
CA ALA A 245 5.54 -17.47 -1.91
C ALA A 245 5.13 -16.02 -1.54
N VAL A 246 5.08 -15.72 -0.27
CA VAL A 246 4.67 -14.42 0.26
C VAL A 246 5.72 -13.99 1.28
N GLY A 247 6.74 -13.28 0.80
CA GLY A 247 7.89 -12.95 1.65
C GLY A 247 8.46 -14.18 2.34
N SER A 248 8.42 -14.20 3.68
CA SER A 248 8.87 -15.33 4.51
C SER A 248 7.91 -16.53 4.49
N ALA A 249 6.63 -16.30 4.21
CA ALA A 249 5.61 -17.34 4.19
C ALA A 249 5.49 -18.02 2.81
N HIS A 250 5.01 -19.24 2.80
CA HIS A 250 4.68 -19.97 1.58
C HIS A 250 3.41 -20.80 1.79
N GLY A 251 2.83 -21.27 0.71
CA GLY A 251 1.66 -22.13 0.83
C GLY A 251 0.98 -22.40 -0.49
N LYS A 252 -0.21 -22.99 -0.39
CA LYS A 252 -1.09 -23.22 -1.52
C LYS A 252 -2.42 -22.50 -1.28
N VAL A 253 -2.86 -21.74 -2.26
CA VAL A 253 -4.14 -21.02 -2.18
C VAL A 253 -5.28 -22.03 -2.03
N ARG A 254 -5.79 -22.20 -0.83
CA ARG A 254 -6.92 -23.10 -0.52
C ARG A 254 -8.25 -22.45 -0.87
N ALA A 255 -8.37 -21.17 -0.59
CA ALA A 255 -9.55 -20.37 -0.92
C ALA A 255 -9.12 -18.91 -1.05
N MET A 256 -9.87 -18.17 -1.88
CA MET A 256 -9.83 -16.72 -1.98
C MET A 256 -11.22 -16.17 -1.67
N ILE A 257 -11.26 -15.06 -0.96
CA ILE A 257 -12.50 -14.38 -0.58
C ILE A 257 -12.38 -12.92 -1.06
N ASP A 258 -13.42 -12.43 -1.72
CA ASP A 258 -13.49 -11.04 -2.17
C ASP A 258 -13.86 -10.08 -1.01
N ASP A 259 -13.85 -8.79 -1.28
CA ASP A 259 -14.24 -7.71 -0.36
C ASP A 259 -15.71 -7.79 0.12
N LYS A 260 -16.55 -8.61 -0.54
CA LYS A 260 -17.96 -8.88 -0.20
C LYS A 260 -18.15 -10.18 0.59
N GLY A 261 -17.06 -10.83 0.99
CA GLY A 261 -17.09 -12.10 1.72
C GLY A 261 -17.44 -13.31 0.87
N LYS A 262 -17.45 -13.20 -0.47
CA LYS A 262 -17.76 -14.31 -1.37
C LYS A 262 -16.48 -15.05 -1.76
N ARG A 263 -16.56 -16.37 -1.87
CA ARG A 263 -15.47 -17.18 -2.39
C ARG A 263 -15.32 -16.98 -3.89
N VAL A 264 -14.14 -16.61 -4.32
CA VAL A 264 -13.75 -16.45 -5.72
C VAL A 264 -12.69 -17.48 -6.11
N LYS A 265 -12.68 -17.91 -7.36
CA LYS A 265 -11.71 -18.90 -7.86
C LYS A 265 -10.53 -18.25 -8.57
N VAL A 266 -10.72 -17.01 -9.03
CA VAL A 266 -9.79 -16.28 -9.87
C VAL A 266 -9.75 -14.83 -9.41
N ALA A 267 -8.55 -14.26 -9.31
CA ALA A 267 -8.32 -12.86 -9.03
C ALA A 267 -7.33 -12.28 -10.05
N GLY A 268 -7.80 -11.34 -10.86
CA GLY A 268 -7.02 -10.63 -11.86
C GLY A 268 -6.28 -9.40 -11.31
N PRO A 269 -5.60 -8.63 -12.17
CA PRO A 269 -4.93 -7.41 -11.77
C PRO A 269 -5.87 -6.41 -11.11
N SER A 270 -5.34 -5.64 -10.16
CA SER A 270 -6.04 -4.63 -9.34
C SER A 270 -7.16 -5.19 -8.46
N THR A 271 -7.23 -6.51 -8.26
CA THR A 271 -8.26 -7.14 -7.43
C THR A 271 -7.70 -7.46 -6.04
N PRO A 272 -8.28 -6.93 -4.96
CA PRO A 272 -7.94 -7.32 -3.60
C PRO A 272 -8.64 -8.63 -3.26
N VAL A 273 -7.90 -9.58 -2.67
CA VAL A 273 -8.46 -10.86 -2.22
C VAL A 273 -7.83 -11.29 -0.90
N GLU A 274 -8.65 -11.81 -0.02
CA GLU A 274 -8.22 -12.50 1.18
C GLU A 274 -7.84 -13.94 0.83
N ILE A 275 -6.61 -14.34 1.14
CA ILE A 275 -6.05 -15.65 0.81
C ILE A 275 -5.96 -16.51 2.06
N LEU A 276 -6.38 -17.77 1.93
CA LEU A 276 -6.27 -18.81 2.94
C LEU A 276 -5.33 -19.92 2.44
N GLY A 277 -4.48 -20.43 3.32
CA GLY A 277 -3.62 -21.58 3.03
C GLY A 277 -2.12 -21.32 3.14
N LEU A 278 -1.73 -20.22 3.74
CA LEU A 278 -0.34 -19.89 4.06
C LEU A 278 0.18 -20.73 5.23
N SER A 279 1.49 -20.97 5.27
CA SER A 279 2.18 -21.69 6.35
C SER A 279 2.26 -20.88 7.64
N GLU A 280 2.43 -19.56 7.51
CA GLU A 280 2.53 -18.61 8.59
C GLU A 280 1.98 -17.24 8.16
N VAL A 281 1.87 -16.30 9.09
CA VAL A 281 1.39 -14.94 8.80
C VAL A 281 2.53 -14.14 8.18
N PRO A 282 2.40 -13.68 6.92
CA PRO A 282 3.40 -12.84 6.29
C PRO A 282 3.39 -11.43 6.88
N PHE A 283 4.46 -10.67 6.63
CA PHE A 283 4.46 -9.26 6.97
C PHE A 283 3.69 -8.45 5.90
N ALA A 284 2.95 -7.47 6.37
CA ALA A 284 2.29 -6.55 5.47
C ALA A 284 3.33 -5.71 4.67
N GLY A 285 3.12 -5.59 3.36
CA GLY A 285 4.07 -4.99 2.41
C GLY A 285 4.98 -6.00 1.72
N GLU A 286 4.97 -7.28 2.11
CA GLU A 286 5.73 -8.32 1.40
C GLU A 286 5.11 -8.63 0.03
N VAL A 287 5.97 -9.01 -0.90
CA VAL A 287 5.54 -9.40 -2.25
C VAL A 287 4.98 -10.83 -2.23
N CYS A 288 3.82 -11.00 -2.83
CA CYS A 288 3.19 -12.28 -3.09
C CYS A 288 3.47 -12.69 -4.55
N MET A 289 4.00 -13.87 -4.77
CA MET A 289 4.29 -14.40 -6.10
C MET A 289 3.76 -15.82 -6.27
N ALA A 290 3.08 -16.05 -7.39
CA ALA A 290 2.68 -17.42 -7.79
C ALA A 290 3.87 -18.18 -8.40
N MET A 291 4.10 -19.40 -7.91
CA MET A 291 5.18 -20.30 -8.32
C MET A 291 4.63 -21.50 -9.08
N GLU A 292 5.49 -22.25 -9.75
CA GLU A 292 5.06 -23.46 -10.49
C GLU A 292 4.61 -24.58 -9.55
N ASN A 293 5.28 -24.68 -8.40
CA ASN A 293 5.00 -25.73 -7.45
C ASN A 293 5.33 -25.29 -6.00
N GLU A 294 4.82 -26.05 -5.06
CA GLU A 294 4.96 -25.76 -3.64
C GLU A 294 6.42 -25.86 -3.13
N LYS A 295 7.25 -26.68 -3.78
CA LYS A 295 8.67 -26.82 -3.45
C LYS A 295 9.44 -25.55 -3.82
N GLU A 296 9.13 -24.96 -4.97
CA GLU A 296 9.70 -23.70 -5.42
C GLU A 296 9.26 -22.55 -4.50
N ALA A 297 7.97 -22.47 -4.18
CA ALA A 297 7.43 -21.48 -3.26
C ALA A 297 8.15 -21.52 -1.90
N ARG A 298 8.34 -22.72 -1.35
CA ARG A 298 9.08 -22.91 -0.10
C ARG A 298 10.54 -22.47 -0.20
N SER A 299 11.24 -22.87 -1.28
CA SER A 299 12.63 -22.47 -1.51
C SER A 299 12.79 -20.96 -1.64
N THR A 300 11.83 -20.31 -2.30
CA THR A 300 11.80 -18.85 -2.44
C THR A 300 11.58 -18.17 -1.08
N ALA A 301 10.64 -18.63 -0.26
CA ALA A 301 10.42 -18.11 1.09
C ALA A 301 11.67 -18.27 1.99
N GLU A 302 12.35 -19.42 1.91
CA GLU A 302 13.61 -19.64 2.65
C GLU A 302 14.72 -18.64 2.22
N LYS A 303 14.78 -18.27 0.94
CA LYS A 303 15.70 -17.24 0.43
C LYS A 303 15.33 -15.84 0.98
N PHE A 304 14.06 -15.48 0.99
CA PHE A 304 13.61 -14.21 1.59
C PHE A 304 13.95 -14.11 3.07
N ILE A 305 13.80 -15.19 3.84
CA ILE A 305 14.21 -15.23 5.25
C ILE A 305 15.72 -15.01 5.39
N ALA A 306 16.53 -15.67 4.55
CA ALA A 306 17.98 -15.52 4.58
C ALA A 306 18.40 -14.09 4.24
N TYR A 307 17.82 -13.48 3.22
CA TYR A 307 18.06 -12.10 2.80
C TYR A 307 17.68 -11.09 3.90
N GLY A 308 16.49 -11.25 4.50
CA GLY A 308 16.06 -10.39 5.60
C GLY A 308 17.00 -10.43 6.81
N ARG A 309 17.53 -11.60 7.16
CA ARG A 309 18.53 -11.76 8.23
C ARG A 309 19.85 -11.08 7.87
N GLU A 310 20.31 -11.21 6.64
CA GLU A 310 21.55 -10.58 6.18
C GLU A 310 21.46 -9.06 6.19
N LYS A 311 20.31 -8.52 5.70
CA LYS A 311 20.05 -7.09 5.73
C LYS A 311 20.03 -6.54 7.14
N MET A 312 19.36 -7.19 8.09
CA MET A 312 19.40 -6.81 9.51
C MET A 312 20.82 -6.84 10.10
N LEU A 313 21.61 -7.84 9.74
CA LEU A 313 22.99 -7.96 10.22
C LEU A 313 23.89 -6.87 9.60
N SER A 314 23.70 -6.49 8.35
CA SER A 314 24.46 -5.42 7.69
C SER A 314 24.10 -4.05 8.27
N GLU A 315 22.82 -3.78 8.49
CA GLU A 315 22.34 -2.55 9.13
C GLU A 315 22.85 -2.41 10.58
N THR A 316 22.87 -3.52 11.33
CA THR A 316 23.41 -3.53 12.71
C THR A 316 24.93 -3.34 12.71
N LYS A 317 25.67 -3.86 11.72
CA LYS A 317 27.11 -3.65 11.59
C LYS A 317 27.47 -2.24 11.14
N SER A 318 26.64 -1.59 10.35
CA SER A 318 26.86 -0.20 9.93
C SER A 318 26.62 0.81 11.06
N GLN A 319 25.87 0.44 12.09
CA GLN A 319 25.59 1.33 13.22
C GLN A 319 26.60 1.29 14.35
N LEU A 320 27.50 0.31 14.42
CA LEU A 320 28.46 0.18 15.53
C LEU A 320 29.78 -0.49 15.07
N SER A 321 30.61 0.24 14.34
CA SER A 321 32.04 -0.05 14.42
C SER A 321 32.53 0.43 15.80
N LEU A 322 33.26 -0.42 16.54
CA LEU A 322 33.83 -0.04 17.82
C LEU A 322 34.75 1.19 17.69
N ASP A 323 35.36 1.37 16.54
CA ASP A 323 36.19 2.52 16.22
C ASP A 323 35.37 3.82 16.08
N ASP A 324 34.18 3.76 15.42
CA ASP A 324 33.28 4.91 15.35
C ASP A 324 32.73 5.29 16.74
N LEU A 325 32.51 4.30 17.62
CA LEU A 325 32.04 4.56 18.97
C LEU A 325 33.15 5.24 19.80
N PHE A 326 34.43 4.81 19.66
CA PHE A 326 35.57 5.45 20.30
C PHE A 326 35.81 6.88 19.81
N ASP A 327 35.66 7.13 18.51
CA ASP A 327 35.77 8.46 17.92
C ASP A 327 34.63 9.39 18.36
N GLN A 328 33.41 8.88 18.50
CA GLN A 328 32.28 9.64 19.04
C GLN A 328 32.39 9.93 20.52
N ILE A 329 32.96 9.00 21.32
CA ILE A 329 33.23 9.22 22.73
C ILE A 329 34.35 10.27 22.90
N GLN A 330 35.42 10.23 22.09
CA GLN A 330 36.49 11.23 22.11
C GLN A 330 36.02 12.61 21.63
N ALA A 331 35.10 12.67 20.68
CA ALA A 331 34.50 13.91 20.20
C ALA A 331 33.47 14.52 21.16
N GLY A 332 33.14 13.88 22.28
CA GLY A 332 32.18 14.38 23.28
C GLY A 332 30.74 14.45 22.78
N SER A 333 30.42 13.73 21.68
CA SER A 333 29.10 13.78 21.02
C SER A 333 28.09 12.79 21.59
N VAL A 334 28.53 11.87 22.47
CA VAL A 334 27.63 10.88 23.09
C VAL A 334 26.96 11.52 24.30
N LYS A 335 25.61 11.70 24.19
CA LYS A 335 24.78 12.11 25.32
C LYS A 335 24.29 10.87 26.05
N ASP A 336 24.27 10.95 27.39
CA ASP A 336 23.73 9.87 28.23
C ASP A 336 22.29 9.53 27.85
N LEU A 337 22.06 8.25 27.57
CA LEU A 337 20.70 7.74 27.32
C LEU A 337 20.09 7.26 28.64
N ASN A 338 19.23 8.04 29.24
CA ASN A 338 18.50 7.66 30.45
C ASN A 338 17.29 6.78 30.08
N ILE A 339 17.40 5.47 30.31
CA ILE A 339 16.32 4.52 30.06
C ILE A 339 15.57 4.25 31.36
N ILE A 340 14.28 4.61 31.40
CA ILE A 340 13.37 4.25 32.49
C ILE A 340 12.65 2.98 32.09
N VAL A 341 12.96 1.86 32.74
CA VAL A 341 12.24 0.59 32.57
C VAL A 341 11.18 0.51 33.67
N LYS A 342 9.90 0.51 33.27
CA LYS A 342 8.79 0.26 34.20
C LYS A 342 8.49 -1.25 34.14
N ALA A 343 8.78 -1.96 35.24
CA ALA A 343 8.45 -3.37 35.44
C ALA A 343 6.96 -3.52 35.81
#